data_61f3913b7400dabf16d905083721e720
#
_entry.id   61f3913b7400dabf16d905083721e720
#
_cell.length_a   1.000
_cell.length_b   1.000
_cell.length_c   1.000
_cell.angle_alpha   90.00
_cell.angle_beta   90.00
_cell.angle_gamma   90.00
#
_symmetry.space_group_name_H-M   'P 1'
#
loop_
_entity.id
_entity.type
_entity.pdbx_description
1 polymer ?
#
loop_
_entity_poly.entity_id
_entity_poly.type
_entity_poly.pdbx_seq_one_letter_code
_entity_poly.pdbx_strand_id
1 'polypeptide(L)'
;MNETLAELGESELVRRLSRFAPPGQLDDDSAALGSDSRPVLVNTDVLVDGIHFSDVSTKPSDVGWRAVAANLSDLAASGAISVDGITVALVAPGDTPWSWVEGVYTCLLYTSPSPRD
;
A
#
# COMPACT_ATOMS: atom_id res chain seq x y z
N MET A 1 -2.41 -14.25 -18.28
CA MET A 1 -1.27 -13.54 -18.87
C MET A 1 -0.77 -12.51 -17.90
N ASN A 2 0.49 -12.59 -17.56
CA ASN A 2 1.06 -11.71 -16.54
C ASN A 2 1.87 -10.58 -17.17
N GLU A 3 1.21 -9.44 -17.38
CA GLU A 3 1.94 -8.23 -17.75
C GLU A 3 2.92 -7.88 -16.64
N THR A 4 4.10 -7.42 -17.02
CA THR A 4 5.10 -6.97 -16.05
C THR A 4 5.03 -5.46 -15.87
N LEU A 5 5.62 -4.97 -14.79
CA LEU A 5 5.65 -3.53 -14.54
C LEU A 5 6.42 -2.80 -15.64
N ALA A 6 7.48 -3.41 -16.16
CA ALA A 6 8.24 -2.80 -17.27
C ALA A 6 7.37 -2.64 -18.52
N GLU A 7 6.50 -3.60 -18.79
CA GLU A 7 5.61 -3.53 -19.95
C GLU A 7 4.54 -2.47 -19.78
N LEU A 8 4.03 -2.28 -18.55
CA LEU A 8 3.03 -1.26 -18.27
C LEU A 8 3.59 0.15 -18.34
N GLY A 9 4.76 0.35 -17.77
CA GLY A 9 5.29 1.69 -17.57
C GLY A 9 4.66 2.38 -16.38
N GLU A 10 5.28 3.46 -15.93
CA GLU A 10 4.86 4.15 -14.71
C GLU A 10 3.46 4.76 -14.83
N SER A 11 3.17 5.43 -15.94
CA SER A 11 1.88 6.10 -16.07
C SER A 11 0.70 5.14 -16.00
N GLU A 12 0.81 4.00 -16.67
CA GLU A 12 -0.26 3.00 -16.62
C GLU A 12 -0.33 2.34 -15.25
N LEU A 13 0.81 2.12 -14.61
CA LEU A 13 0.84 1.56 -13.27
C LEU A 13 0.11 2.49 -12.28
N VAL A 14 0.41 3.78 -12.31
CA VAL A 14 -0.25 4.75 -11.43
C VAL A 14 -1.75 4.77 -11.71
N ARG A 15 -2.14 4.73 -12.99
CA ARG A 15 -3.56 4.70 -13.35
C ARG A 15 -4.27 3.49 -12.74
N ARG A 16 -3.65 2.32 -12.80
CA ARG A 16 -4.24 1.10 -12.24
C ARG A 16 -4.29 1.13 -10.72
N LEU A 17 -3.28 1.72 -10.09
CA LEU A 17 -3.24 1.82 -8.63
C LEU A 17 -4.22 2.86 -8.10
N SER A 18 -4.63 3.83 -8.91
CA SER A 18 -5.53 4.90 -8.47
C SER A 18 -6.87 4.36 -7.97
N ARG A 19 -7.28 3.17 -8.42
CA ARG A 19 -8.55 2.59 -7.95
C ARG A 19 -8.49 2.17 -6.47
N PHE A 20 -7.28 2.04 -5.90
CA PHE A 20 -7.09 1.66 -4.50
C PHE A 20 -6.98 2.88 -3.59
N ALA A 21 -6.97 4.08 -4.14
CA ALA A 21 -6.83 5.33 -3.39
C ALA A 21 -8.11 6.15 -3.50
N PRO A 22 -8.33 7.09 -2.58
CA PRO A 22 -9.45 8.02 -2.72
C PRO A 22 -9.37 8.77 -4.04
N PRO A 23 -10.51 9.15 -4.64
CA PRO A 23 -10.50 9.86 -5.92
C PRO A 23 -9.64 11.12 -5.86
N GLY A 24 -8.81 11.29 -6.88
CA GLY A 24 -7.95 12.47 -7.01
C GLY A 24 -6.66 12.43 -6.23
N GLN A 25 -6.44 11.41 -5.42
CA GLN A 25 -5.24 11.33 -4.57
C GLN A 25 -3.94 11.19 -5.35
N LEU A 26 -3.99 10.57 -6.51
CA LEU A 26 -2.79 10.33 -7.32
C LEU A 26 -2.69 11.29 -8.51
N ASP A 27 -3.47 12.37 -8.52
CA ASP A 27 -3.47 13.31 -9.64
C ASP A 27 -2.30 14.28 -9.59
N ASP A 28 -1.67 14.43 -8.43
CA ASP A 28 -0.60 15.40 -8.23
C ASP A 28 0.49 14.76 -7.37
N ASP A 29 1.64 15.41 -7.30
CA ASP A 29 2.78 14.95 -6.50
C ASP A 29 2.49 14.92 -5.01
N SER A 30 1.54 15.72 -4.55
CA SER A 30 1.13 15.72 -3.15
C SER A 30 -0.37 15.56 -3.02
N ALA A 31 -0.78 15.04 -1.89
CA ALA A 31 -2.17 14.80 -1.59
C ALA A 31 -2.50 15.31 -0.19
N ALA A 32 -3.68 15.84 -0.02
CA ALA A 32 -4.15 16.27 1.29
C ALA A 32 -4.63 15.06 2.08
N LEU A 33 -4.19 14.97 3.33
CA LEU A 33 -4.59 13.90 4.24
C LEU A 33 -5.26 14.53 5.44
N GLY A 34 -6.49 14.15 5.69
CA GLY A 34 -7.21 14.61 6.87
C GLY A 34 -7.31 16.11 6.95
N SER A 35 -8.15 16.61 7.80
CA SER A 35 -8.31 18.04 8.00
C SER A 35 -8.53 18.39 9.45
N ASP A 36 -8.33 17.42 10.32
CA ASP A 36 -8.52 17.58 11.75
C ASP A 36 -7.34 18.35 12.35
N SER A 37 -7.61 19.19 13.33
CA SER A 37 -6.56 19.94 14.00
C SER A 37 -5.84 19.16 15.09
N ARG A 38 -6.25 17.92 15.35
CA ARG A 38 -5.60 17.08 16.36
C ARG A 38 -4.23 16.61 15.86
N PRO A 39 -3.32 16.30 16.79
CA PRO A 39 -2.03 15.73 16.39
C PRO A 39 -2.19 14.45 15.58
N VAL A 40 -1.35 14.29 14.57
CA VAL A 40 -1.36 13.12 13.70
C VAL A 40 -0.06 12.36 13.92
N LEU A 41 -0.20 11.06 14.18
CA LEU A 41 0.96 10.17 14.24
C LEU A 41 1.16 9.55 12.87
N VAL A 42 2.39 9.53 12.42
CA VAL A 42 2.74 8.93 11.14
C VAL A 42 3.75 7.82 11.40
N ASN A 43 3.47 6.66 10.88
CA ASN A 43 4.38 5.53 10.97
C ASN A 43 4.64 4.99 9.58
N THR A 44 5.86 4.54 9.35
CA THR A 44 6.21 3.87 8.11
C THR A 44 7.10 2.67 8.42
N ASP A 45 6.88 1.61 7.68
CA ASP A 45 7.68 0.40 7.79
C ASP A 45 7.91 -0.14 6.39
N VAL A 46 8.98 -0.90 6.22
CA VAL A 46 9.37 -1.41 4.91
C VAL A 46 9.43 -2.92 4.97
N LEU A 47 8.79 -3.57 4.00
CA LEU A 47 8.95 -5.01 3.80
C LEU A 47 9.83 -5.23 2.58
N VAL A 48 10.89 -6.00 2.74
CA VAL A 48 11.86 -6.25 1.67
C VAL A 48 11.80 -7.72 1.28
N ASP A 49 11.64 -7.97 -0.02
CA ASP A 49 11.65 -9.33 -0.56
C ASP A 49 12.99 -10.01 -0.23
N GLY A 50 12.91 -11.26 0.19
CA GLY A 50 14.09 -12.02 0.59
C GLY A 50 14.52 -11.79 2.02
N ILE A 51 13.97 -10.76 2.69
CA ILE A 51 14.30 -10.46 4.09
C ILE A 51 13.06 -10.64 4.97
N HIS A 52 11.98 -9.95 4.64
CA HIS A 52 10.75 -9.98 5.43
C HIS A 52 9.73 -10.96 4.88
N PHE A 53 9.85 -11.28 3.61
CA PHE A 53 8.99 -12.25 2.93
C PHE A 53 9.75 -12.83 1.73
N SER A 54 9.16 -13.82 1.08
CA SER A 54 9.73 -14.39 -0.14
C SER A 54 8.60 -14.51 -1.17
N ASP A 55 8.81 -14.01 -2.38
CA ASP A 55 7.84 -14.11 -3.45
C ASP A 55 7.67 -15.56 -3.93
N VAL A 56 8.59 -16.44 -3.57
CA VAL A 56 8.49 -17.85 -3.90
C VAL A 56 7.50 -18.58 -3.00
N SER A 57 7.47 -18.21 -1.71
CA SER A 57 6.68 -18.93 -0.71
C SER A 57 5.57 -18.09 -0.09
N THR A 58 5.56 -16.78 -0.30
CA THR A 58 4.59 -15.89 0.32
C THR A 58 3.64 -15.36 -0.73
N LYS A 59 2.34 -15.52 -0.49
CA LYS A 59 1.33 -15.02 -1.41
C LYS A 59 1.25 -13.50 -1.35
N PRO A 60 0.88 -12.83 -2.45
CA PRO A 60 0.70 -11.37 -2.43
C PRO A 60 -0.26 -10.88 -1.34
N SER A 61 -1.34 -11.62 -1.08
CA SER A 61 -2.28 -11.25 -0.03
C SER A 61 -1.64 -11.29 1.35
N ASP A 62 -0.71 -12.21 1.59
CA ASP A 62 -0.03 -12.29 2.88
C ASP A 62 0.94 -11.13 3.05
N VAL A 63 1.59 -10.70 1.97
CA VAL A 63 2.47 -9.53 2.01
C VAL A 63 1.66 -8.28 2.35
N GLY A 64 0.52 -8.09 1.71
CA GLY A 64 -0.36 -6.96 2.00
C GLY A 64 -0.82 -6.97 3.45
N TRP A 65 -1.25 -8.13 3.94
CA TRP A 65 -1.72 -8.26 5.32
C TRP A 65 -0.61 -7.91 6.32
N ARG A 66 0.61 -8.42 6.08
CA ARG A 66 1.73 -8.15 6.98
C ARG A 66 2.13 -6.69 6.98
N ALA A 67 2.07 -6.04 5.81
CA ALA A 67 2.39 -4.62 5.71
C ALA A 67 1.42 -3.79 6.56
N VAL A 68 0.13 -4.07 6.48
CA VAL A 68 -0.86 -3.35 7.29
C VAL A 68 -0.69 -3.68 8.76
N ALA A 69 -0.56 -4.96 9.10
CA ALA A 69 -0.47 -5.40 10.49
C ALA A 69 0.73 -4.79 11.21
N ALA A 70 1.88 -4.74 10.55
CA ALA A 70 3.09 -4.18 11.15
C ALA A 70 2.90 -2.70 11.47
N ASN A 71 2.32 -1.94 10.53
CA ASN A 71 2.13 -0.51 10.73
C ASN A 71 1.04 -0.21 11.77
N LEU A 72 -0.04 -0.96 11.77
CA LEU A 72 -1.10 -0.78 12.76
C LEU A 72 -0.62 -1.12 14.17
N SER A 73 0.22 -2.15 14.28
CA SER A 73 0.79 -2.53 15.57
C SER A 73 1.66 -1.40 16.15
N ASP A 74 2.47 -0.77 15.31
CA ASP A 74 3.32 0.33 15.75
C ASP A 74 2.49 1.55 16.16
N LEU A 75 1.45 1.86 15.41
CA LEU A 75 0.55 2.96 15.75
C LEU A 75 -0.19 2.70 17.07
N ALA A 76 -0.66 1.48 17.26
CA ALA A 76 -1.34 1.10 18.49
C ALA A 76 -0.39 1.23 19.68
N ALA A 77 0.86 0.78 19.53
CA ALA A 77 1.86 0.90 20.57
C ALA A 77 2.17 2.36 20.91
N SER A 78 2.02 3.26 19.94
CA SER A 78 2.24 4.70 20.14
C SER A 78 1.01 5.44 20.65
N GLY A 79 -0.09 4.74 20.89
CA GLY A 79 -1.29 5.34 21.47
C GLY A 79 -2.29 5.90 20.49
N ALA A 80 -2.18 5.55 19.21
CA ALA A 80 -3.16 5.99 18.22
C ALA A 80 -4.52 5.40 18.53
N ILE A 81 -5.57 6.21 18.42
CA ILE A 81 -6.94 5.79 18.72
C ILE A 81 -7.77 5.59 17.45
N SER A 82 -7.32 6.10 16.32
CA SER A 82 -8.00 5.89 15.05
C SER A 82 -6.97 5.97 13.92
N VAL A 83 -7.34 5.40 12.80
CA VAL A 83 -6.48 5.41 11.60
C VAL A 83 -7.21 6.19 10.52
N ASP A 84 -6.63 7.31 10.10
CA ASP A 84 -7.21 8.16 9.08
C ASP A 84 -6.91 7.66 7.67
N GLY A 85 -5.82 6.95 7.50
CA GLY A 85 -5.45 6.41 6.20
C GLY A 85 -4.07 5.76 6.26
N ILE A 86 -3.70 5.18 5.14
CA ILE A 86 -2.37 4.60 4.97
C ILE A 86 -1.78 5.15 3.68
N THR A 87 -0.47 5.17 3.62
CA THR A 87 0.24 5.44 2.37
C THR A 87 1.03 4.20 1.99
N VAL A 88 1.17 3.98 0.71
CA VAL A 88 1.91 2.83 0.19
C VAL A 88 2.95 3.32 -0.79
N ALA A 89 4.21 2.98 -0.53
CA ALA A 89 5.30 3.21 -1.47
C ALA A 89 5.70 1.86 -2.05
N LEU A 90 5.70 1.76 -3.36
CA LEU A 90 6.04 0.52 -4.04
C LEU A 90 7.35 0.70 -4.78
N VAL A 91 8.29 -0.19 -4.50
CA VAL A 91 9.53 -0.32 -5.27
C VAL A 91 9.63 -1.79 -5.68
N ALA A 92 9.64 -2.04 -6.98
CA ALA A 92 9.63 -3.41 -7.48
C ALA A 92 10.45 -3.51 -8.76
N PRO A 93 11.11 -4.66 -8.98
CA PRO A 93 11.80 -4.87 -10.26
C PRO A 93 10.83 -4.81 -11.44
N GLY A 94 11.36 -4.40 -12.60
CA GLY A 94 10.54 -4.25 -13.80
C GLY A 94 9.89 -5.54 -14.27
N ASP A 95 10.46 -6.69 -13.94
CA ASP A 95 9.90 -7.99 -14.32
C ASP A 95 8.81 -8.49 -13.36
N THR A 96 8.44 -7.70 -12.37
CA THR A 96 7.36 -8.06 -11.45
C THR A 96 6.04 -8.14 -12.20
N PRO A 97 5.27 -9.24 -12.06
CA PRO A 97 3.96 -9.34 -12.70
C PRO A 97 2.96 -8.36 -12.09
N TRP A 98 2.14 -7.75 -12.92
CA TRP A 98 1.06 -6.89 -12.42
C TRP A 98 0.13 -7.67 -11.47
N SER A 99 -0.12 -8.95 -11.75
CA SER A 99 -1.00 -9.75 -10.91
C SER A 99 -0.51 -9.82 -9.46
N TRP A 100 0.81 -9.82 -9.25
CA TRP A 100 1.36 -9.83 -7.91
C TRP A 100 1.08 -8.52 -7.19
N VAL A 101 1.32 -7.40 -7.87
CA VAL A 101 1.06 -6.07 -7.31
C VAL A 101 -0.43 -5.90 -7.01
N GLU A 102 -1.28 -6.31 -7.94
CA GLU A 102 -2.72 -6.23 -7.75
C GLU A 102 -3.16 -7.03 -6.52
N GLY A 103 -2.58 -8.21 -6.31
CA GLY A 103 -2.90 -9.03 -5.13
C GLY A 103 -2.53 -8.36 -3.83
N VAL A 104 -1.36 -7.71 -3.78
CA VAL A 104 -0.93 -6.97 -2.59
C VAL A 104 -1.90 -5.82 -2.31
N TYR A 105 -2.20 -5.01 -3.32
CA TYR A 105 -3.06 -3.83 -3.14
C TYR A 105 -4.50 -4.20 -2.82
N THR A 106 -5.00 -5.28 -3.41
CA THR A 106 -6.35 -5.77 -3.08
C THR A 106 -6.43 -6.14 -1.60
N CYS A 107 -5.39 -6.82 -1.09
CA CYS A 107 -5.34 -7.17 0.32
C CYS A 107 -5.24 -5.93 1.20
N LEU A 108 -4.41 -4.95 0.81
CA LEU A 108 -4.29 -3.70 1.56
C LEU A 108 -5.66 -3.01 1.67
N LEU A 109 -6.41 -2.98 0.57
CA LEU A 109 -7.72 -2.33 0.55
C LEU A 109 -8.71 -3.00 1.52
N TYR A 110 -8.70 -4.33 1.58
CA TYR A 110 -9.67 -5.07 2.40
C TYR A 110 -9.21 -5.28 3.84
N THR A 111 -7.91 -5.14 4.12
CA THR A 111 -7.38 -5.32 5.47
C THR A 111 -7.29 -4.00 6.22
N SER A 112 -7.01 -2.91 5.51
CA SER A 112 -6.84 -1.60 6.12
C SER A 112 -8.17 -1.09 6.67
N PRO A 113 -8.18 -0.51 7.87
CA PRO A 113 -9.38 0.13 8.40
C PRO A 113 -9.62 1.53 7.83
N SER A 114 -8.86 1.96 6.82
CA SER A 114 -9.03 3.26 6.20
C SER A 114 -10.43 3.44 5.66
N PRO A 115 -11.02 4.62 5.77
CA PRO A 115 -12.32 4.89 5.16
C PRO A 115 -12.21 4.80 3.65
N ARG A 116 -13.15 4.11 3.06
CA ARG A 116 -13.31 3.98 1.60
C ARG A 116 -14.74 4.18 1.28
N ASP A 117 -14.97 4.81 0.36
CA ASP A 117 -16.32 4.90 -0.07
C ASP A 117 -16.65 5.85 -0.82
#